data_802aa6d4579988a47c7b87e5067a5c1f
#
_entry.id   802aa6d4579988a47c7b87e5067a5c1f
#
_cell.length_a   1.000
_cell.length_b   1.000
_cell.length_c   1.000
_cell.angle_alpha   90.00
_cell.angle_beta   90.00
_cell.angle_gamma   90.00
#
_symmetry.space_group_name_H-M   'P 1'
#
loop_
_entity.id
_entity.type
_entity.pdbx_description
1 polymer ?
#
loop_
_entity_poly.entity_id
_entity_poly.type
_entity_poly.pdbx_seq_one_letter_code
_entity_poly.pdbx_strand_id
1 'polypeptide(L)'
;THFSEHAPIEPMLAQDPANMAHTPQGPLPVDRYMSWPLYPWSIARTDNAITQRREQAIGALTQALCALPSEVRQRIAGVNLLGEVHHLYPDFEAGMGHGRPYVLTDYSPTSRAGFRAWLRQHFRGDIAALNAQLGSGFASFDQIEPPARDIRHERLDHFWQHIDDAAAGTLAISGWVHDAALPKGATPWVRVYLDGQPVGRVPAHFVRQDVGQARPEFGTDKVGWRYDLRFADQPPGVHRIDVVLEGEGGRLRP
;
A
#
# COMPACT_ATOMS: atom_id res chain seq x y z
N THR A 1 -16.69 7.67 17.02
CA THR A 1 -16.54 8.94 17.74
C THR A 1 -15.30 8.85 18.60
N HIS A 2 -14.24 9.46 18.11
CA HIS A 2 -12.93 9.40 18.75
C HIS A 2 -12.68 10.55 19.73
N PHE A 3 -13.67 11.42 19.96
CA PHE A 3 -13.50 12.69 20.64
C PHE A 3 -14.44 12.85 21.84
N SER A 4 -14.60 11.82 22.64
CA SER A 4 -15.44 11.91 23.82
C SER A 4 -14.59 11.89 25.08
N GLU A 5 -14.42 13.03 25.72
CA GLU A 5 -13.87 13.13 27.09
C GLU A 5 -14.60 12.24 28.08
N HIS A 6 -15.85 11.88 27.75
CA HIS A 6 -16.77 11.20 28.63
C HIS A 6 -16.98 9.73 28.28
N ALA A 7 -16.16 9.16 27.39
CA ALA A 7 -16.19 7.71 27.09
C ALA A 7 -15.10 6.96 27.85
N PRO A 8 -15.27 6.65 29.14
CA PRO A 8 -14.24 6.00 29.96
C PRO A 8 -13.89 4.60 29.46
N ILE A 9 -14.68 4.07 28.53
CA ILE A 9 -14.45 2.74 27.95
C ILE A 9 -13.22 2.69 27.04
N GLU A 10 -12.91 3.76 26.31
CA GLU A 10 -11.77 3.76 25.39
C GLU A 10 -10.42 3.64 26.11
N PRO A 11 -10.13 4.46 27.14
CA PRO A 11 -8.91 4.27 27.93
C PRO A 11 -8.83 2.90 28.60
N MET A 12 -9.94 2.36 29.05
CA MET A 12 -9.97 1.04 29.68
C MET A 12 -9.65 -0.07 28.66
N LEU A 13 -10.25 -0.02 27.48
CA LEU A 13 -9.99 -1.01 26.41
C LEU A 13 -8.57 -0.89 25.84
N ALA A 14 -8.00 0.31 25.81
CA ALA A 14 -6.63 0.53 25.32
C ALA A 14 -5.55 -0.06 26.26
N GLN A 15 -5.91 -0.44 27.49
CA GLN A 15 -5.00 -1.17 28.39
C GLN A 15 -4.73 -2.60 27.91
N ASP A 16 -5.61 -3.20 27.13
CA ASP A 16 -5.36 -4.47 26.46
C ASP A 16 -4.74 -4.21 25.07
N PRO A 17 -3.42 -4.49 24.88
CA PRO A 17 -2.75 -4.29 23.60
C PRO A 17 -3.41 -5.04 22.44
N ALA A 18 -4.13 -6.13 22.70
CA ALA A 18 -4.83 -6.88 21.68
C ALA A 18 -5.99 -6.12 21.04
N ASN A 19 -6.47 -5.05 21.67
CA ASN A 19 -7.47 -4.16 21.07
C ASN A 19 -6.87 -3.11 20.14
N MET A 20 -5.57 -2.87 20.22
CA MET A 20 -4.88 -1.85 19.41
C MET A 20 -4.44 -2.42 18.06
N ALA A 21 -4.39 -1.58 17.04
CA ALA A 21 -3.74 -1.93 15.79
C ALA A 21 -2.23 -2.10 16.00
N HIS A 22 -1.65 -3.07 15.32
CA HIS A 22 -0.23 -3.37 15.43
C HIS A 22 0.51 -3.00 14.15
N THR A 23 1.73 -2.52 14.32
CA THR A 23 2.77 -2.59 13.30
C THR A 23 3.44 -3.96 13.34
N PRO A 24 4.35 -4.29 12.40
CA PRO A 24 5.19 -5.48 12.51
C PRO A 24 6.01 -5.54 13.81
N GLN A 25 6.27 -4.38 14.44
CA GLN A 25 7.07 -4.25 15.67
C GLN A 25 6.23 -4.34 16.97
N GLY A 26 4.91 -4.21 16.88
CA GLY A 26 4.02 -4.27 18.02
C GLY A 26 2.85 -3.30 17.98
N PRO A 27 2.11 -3.19 19.09
CA PRO A 27 0.92 -2.33 19.14
C PRO A 27 1.28 -0.86 18.99
N LEU A 28 0.42 -0.13 18.26
CA LEU A 28 0.52 1.31 18.17
C LEU A 28 0.18 1.98 19.49
N PRO A 29 0.90 3.02 19.89
CA PRO A 29 0.54 3.82 21.04
C PRO A 29 -0.75 4.63 20.78
N VAL A 30 -1.35 5.14 21.86
CA VAL A 30 -2.39 6.16 21.76
C VAL A 30 -1.75 7.43 21.17
N ASP A 31 -2.32 7.93 20.11
CA ASP A 31 -1.91 9.16 19.43
C ASP A 31 -2.76 10.34 19.89
N ARG A 32 -2.52 11.53 19.35
CA ARG A 32 -3.25 12.77 19.68
C ARG A 32 -3.63 13.56 18.44
N TYR A 33 -4.78 14.22 18.55
CA TYR A 33 -5.21 15.23 17.61
C TYR A 33 -5.84 16.40 18.38
N MET A 34 -5.29 17.60 18.27
CA MET A 34 -5.74 18.78 19.02
C MET A 34 -5.91 18.49 20.52
N SER A 35 -4.93 17.82 21.11
CA SER A 35 -4.93 17.37 22.53
C SER A 35 -5.88 16.21 22.87
N TRP A 36 -6.73 15.78 21.95
CA TRP A 36 -7.63 14.64 22.14
C TRP A 36 -6.92 13.30 21.88
N PRO A 37 -7.16 12.27 22.69
CA PRO A 37 -6.59 10.97 22.44
C PRO A 37 -7.21 10.32 21.21
N LEU A 38 -6.36 9.76 20.36
CA LEU A 38 -6.72 8.90 19.24
C LEU A 38 -6.28 7.48 19.53
N TYR A 39 -7.24 6.58 19.55
CA TYR A 39 -6.99 5.17 19.80
C TYR A 39 -6.96 4.41 18.47
N PRO A 40 -5.78 3.91 18.03
CA PRO A 40 -5.66 3.11 16.82
C PRO A 40 -6.17 1.69 17.07
N TRP A 41 -7.47 1.48 17.00
CA TRP A 41 -8.10 0.19 17.25
C TRP A 41 -7.80 -0.82 16.14
N SER A 42 -7.51 -2.07 16.52
CA SER A 42 -7.49 -3.19 15.58
C SER A 42 -8.88 -3.40 14.98
N ILE A 43 -8.95 -3.39 13.65
CA ILE A 43 -10.20 -3.64 12.93
C ILE A 43 -10.54 -5.14 12.85
N ALA A 44 -9.57 -6.00 13.09
CA ALA A 44 -9.75 -7.46 13.06
C ALA A 44 -10.38 -8.02 14.33
N ARG A 45 -10.36 -7.26 15.44
CA ARG A 45 -10.94 -7.67 16.72
C ARG A 45 -12.44 -7.41 16.71
N THR A 46 -13.24 -8.47 16.65
CA THR A 46 -14.72 -8.37 16.56
C THR A 46 -15.43 -8.65 17.89
N ASP A 47 -14.71 -9.16 18.89
CA ASP A 47 -15.26 -9.60 20.17
C ASP A 47 -15.15 -8.55 21.30
N ASN A 48 -14.68 -7.34 21.00
CA ASN A 48 -14.58 -6.27 21.97
C ASN A 48 -15.75 -5.29 21.94
N ALA A 49 -15.91 -4.52 23.02
CA ALA A 49 -17.02 -3.58 23.16
C ALA A 49 -17.01 -2.44 22.12
N ILE A 50 -15.85 -2.06 21.57
CA ILE A 50 -15.77 -1.04 20.52
C ILE A 50 -16.42 -1.54 19.24
N THR A 51 -16.08 -2.74 18.78
CA THR A 51 -16.69 -3.33 17.58
C THR A 51 -18.18 -3.55 17.77
N GLN A 52 -18.57 -4.12 18.91
CA GLN A 52 -20.00 -4.34 19.20
C GLN A 52 -20.81 -3.05 19.18
N ARG A 53 -20.28 -1.95 19.73
CA ARG A 53 -20.95 -0.64 19.70
C ARG A 53 -21.00 -0.05 18.29
N ARG A 54 -19.97 -0.25 17.48
CA ARG A 54 -19.97 0.17 16.07
C ARG A 54 -21.05 -0.59 15.28
N GLU A 55 -21.16 -1.89 15.49
CA GLU A 55 -22.22 -2.72 14.88
C GLU A 55 -23.61 -2.29 15.32
N GLN A 56 -23.81 -2.01 16.61
CA GLN A 56 -25.07 -1.48 17.13
C GLN A 56 -25.42 -0.12 16.52
N ALA A 57 -24.44 0.78 16.37
CA ALA A 57 -24.65 2.09 15.76
C ALA A 57 -25.03 1.97 14.27
N ILE A 58 -24.33 1.10 13.53
CA ILE A 58 -24.66 0.81 12.13
C ILE A 58 -26.05 0.20 12.01
N GLY A 59 -26.39 -0.75 12.89
CA GLY A 59 -27.71 -1.36 12.94
C GLY A 59 -28.82 -0.33 13.18
N ALA A 60 -28.63 0.55 14.16
CA ALA A 60 -29.59 1.62 14.47
C ALA A 60 -29.74 2.61 13.29
N LEU A 61 -28.65 3.01 12.66
CA LEU A 61 -28.68 3.85 11.46
C LEU A 61 -29.43 3.16 10.32
N THR A 62 -29.14 1.90 10.06
CA THR A 62 -29.80 1.12 9.01
C THR A 62 -31.32 1.02 9.27
N GLN A 63 -31.72 0.73 10.50
CA GLN A 63 -33.13 0.69 10.86
C GLN A 63 -33.82 2.05 10.65
N ALA A 64 -33.18 3.14 11.07
CA ALA A 64 -33.70 4.49 10.87
C ALA A 64 -33.88 4.83 9.38
N LEU A 65 -32.87 4.49 8.55
CA LEU A 65 -32.95 4.70 7.10
C LEU A 65 -34.04 3.86 6.43
N CYS A 66 -34.16 2.60 6.83
CA CYS A 66 -35.21 1.71 6.31
C CYS A 66 -36.62 2.14 6.70
N ALA A 67 -36.79 2.81 7.84
CA ALA A 67 -38.06 3.35 8.29
C ALA A 67 -38.52 4.63 7.58
N LEU A 68 -37.64 5.28 6.79
CA LEU A 68 -38.00 6.46 6.02
C LEU A 68 -39.01 6.13 4.91
N PRO A 69 -39.93 7.06 4.55
CA PRO A 69 -40.76 6.92 3.37
C PRO A 69 -39.91 6.71 2.10
N SER A 70 -40.45 5.97 1.13
CA SER A 70 -39.74 5.61 -0.09
C SER A 70 -39.21 6.82 -0.88
N GLU A 71 -40.03 7.87 -0.97
CA GLU A 71 -39.65 9.13 -1.64
C GLU A 71 -38.50 9.88 -0.95
N VAL A 72 -38.34 9.69 0.36
CA VAL A 72 -37.19 10.25 1.10
C VAL A 72 -35.96 9.40 0.88
N ARG A 73 -36.10 8.06 0.97
CA ARG A 73 -34.97 7.14 0.74
C ARG A 73 -34.34 7.28 -0.65
N GLN A 74 -35.17 7.50 -1.66
CA GLN A 74 -34.70 7.69 -3.05
C GLN A 74 -33.81 8.94 -3.24
N ARG A 75 -33.85 9.88 -2.30
CA ARG A 75 -33.01 11.08 -2.31
C ARG A 75 -31.64 10.87 -1.62
N ILE A 76 -31.45 9.74 -0.96
CA ILE A 76 -30.21 9.41 -0.27
C ILE A 76 -29.26 8.76 -1.29
N ALA A 77 -28.19 9.49 -1.66
CA ALA A 77 -27.21 9.00 -2.62
C ALA A 77 -26.27 7.94 -2.04
N GLY A 78 -26.07 7.95 -0.72
CA GLY A 78 -25.19 7.00 -0.04
C GLY A 78 -25.01 7.33 1.44
N VAL A 79 -24.33 6.45 2.15
CA VAL A 79 -23.98 6.62 3.57
C VAL A 79 -22.48 6.40 3.71
N ASN A 80 -21.78 7.38 4.28
CA ASN A 80 -20.39 7.22 4.67
C ASN A 80 -20.33 6.63 6.08
N LEU A 81 -19.96 5.36 6.19
CA LEU A 81 -19.98 4.62 7.46
C LEU A 81 -18.77 4.92 8.35
N LEU A 82 -17.65 5.32 7.78
CA LEU A 82 -16.39 5.44 8.52
C LEU A 82 -15.89 6.88 8.69
N GLY A 83 -16.56 7.85 8.05
CA GLY A 83 -16.11 9.24 8.07
C GLY A 83 -14.74 9.40 7.38
N GLU A 84 -13.87 10.16 7.99
CA GLU A 84 -12.47 10.23 7.57
C GLU A 84 -11.73 8.99 8.07
N VAL A 85 -11.15 8.23 7.14
CA VAL A 85 -10.33 7.05 7.44
C VAL A 85 -8.89 7.41 7.16
N HIS A 86 -8.08 7.43 8.21
CA HIS A 86 -6.66 7.70 8.13
C HIS A 86 -5.87 6.46 8.56
N HIS A 87 -4.80 6.19 7.83
CA HIS A 87 -3.84 5.12 8.15
C HIS A 87 -2.42 5.67 8.40
N LEU A 88 -2.32 6.99 8.58
CA LEU A 88 -1.07 7.73 8.67
C LEU A 88 -0.58 7.84 10.12
N TYR A 89 -0.46 6.71 10.79
CA TYR A 89 0.12 6.61 12.13
C TYR A 89 1.65 6.46 12.07
N PRO A 90 2.36 6.79 13.16
CA PRO A 90 1.96 7.67 14.24
C PRO A 90 2.03 9.13 13.76
N ASP A 91 1.77 10.09 14.58
CA ASP A 91 2.11 11.49 14.31
C ASP A 91 1.03 12.27 13.52
N PHE A 92 -0.22 12.01 13.90
CA PHE A 92 -1.36 12.67 13.28
C PHE A 92 -1.30 14.21 13.42
N GLU A 93 -0.86 14.73 14.57
CA GLU A 93 -0.72 16.19 14.81
C GLU A 93 0.38 16.81 13.95
N ALA A 94 1.46 16.08 13.65
CA ALA A 94 2.56 16.59 12.84
C ALA A 94 2.28 16.54 11.32
N GLY A 95 1.02 16.51 10.91
CA GLY A 95 0.63 16.53 9.50
C GLY A 95 0.45 15.15 8.90
N MET A 96 0.05 14.19 9.71
CA MET A 96 -0.31 12.84 9.29
C MET A 96 0.79 12.11 8.52
N GLY A 97 2.04 12.36 8.91
CA GLY A 97 3.19 11.67 8.32
C GLY A 97 3.53 12.08 6.89
N HIS A 98 2.98 13.17 6.37
CA HIS A 98 3.38 13.67 5.06
C HIS A 98 4.89 13.90 4.98
N GLY A 99 5.55 13.20 4.04
CA GLY A 99 7.01 13.22 3.90
C GLY A 99 7.76 12.19 4.76
N ARG A 100 7.07 11.35 5.52
CA ARG A 100 7.64 10.21 6.26
C ARG A 100 7.11 8.88 5.70
N PRO A 101 7.84 7.77 5.88
CA PRO A 101 7.31 6.44 5.55
C PRO A 101 6.02 6.18 6.34
N TYR A 102 5.01 5.66 5.68
CA TYR A 102 3.78 5.25 6.34
C TYR A 102 4.04 4.10 7.31
N VAL A 103 3.33 4.11 8.43
CA VAL A 103 3.31 2.99 9.36
C VAL A 103 2.13 2.11 8.99
N LEU A 104 2.44 0.93 8.46
CA LEU A 104 1.43 -0.01 8.00
C LEU A 104 0.82 -0.78 9.17
N THR A 105 -0.48 -1.00 9.11
CA THR A 105 -1.29 -1.79 10.04
C THR A 105 -2.33 -2.60 9.26
N ASP A 106 -3.00 -3.62 9.77
CA ASP A 106 -2.93 -4.12 11.13
C ASP A 106 -2.20 -5.48 11.17
N TYR A 107 -1.15 -5.57 11.96
CA TYR A 107 -0.36 -6.79 12.17
C TYR A 107 -0.65 -7.44 13.54
N SER A 108 -1.81 -7.16 14.13
CA SER A 108 -2.23 -7.80 15.37
C SER A 108 -2.30 -9.33 15.21
N PRO A 109 -2.17 -10.09 16.28
CA PRO A 109 -2.28 -11.56 16.22
C PRO A 109 -3.57 -12.02 15.54
N THR A 110 -4.69 -11.32 15.77
CA THR A 110 -5.98 -11.62 15.13
C THR A 110 -5.95 -11.36 13.63
N SER A 111 -5.37 -10.25 13.18
CA SER A 111 -5.21 -9.93 11.76
C SER A 111 -4.32 -10.94 11.04
N ARG A 112 -3.19 -11.31 11.64
CA ARG A 112 -2.30 -12.35 11.09
C ARG A 112 -2.99 -13.69 10.94
N ALA A 113 -3.72 -14.12 11.98
CA ALA A 113 -4.48 -15.35 11.95
C ALA A 113 -5.57 -15.32 10.86
N GLY A 114 -6.31 -14.21 10.76
CA GLY A 114 -7.32 -13.99 9.74
C GLY A 114 -6.74 -14.03 8.32
N PHE A 115 -5.59 -13.38 8.09
CA PHE A 115 -4.90 -13.40 6.81
C PHE A 115 -4.49 -14.82 6.39
N ARG A 116 -3.89 -15.59 7.31
CA ARG A 116 -3.50 -16.99 7.05
C ARG A 116 -4.71 -17.89 6.78
N ALA A 117 -5.80 -17.69 7.52
CA ALA A 117 -7.05 -18.41 7.31
C ALA A 117 -7.66 -18.10 5.94
N TRP A 118 -7.66 -16.82 5.54
CA TRP A 118 -8.12 -16.38 4.24
C TRP A 118 -7.30 -17.01 3.11
N LEU A 119 -5.97 -16.98 3.20
CA LEU A 119 -5.09 -17.61 2.22
C LEU A 119 -5.37 -19.12 2.12
N ARG A 120 -5.49 -19.81 3.26
CA ARG A 120 -5.80 -21.25 3.29
C ARG A 120 -7.13 -21.55 2.60
N GLN A 121 -8.14 -20.73 2.82
CA GLN A 121 -9.43 -20.87 2.15
C GLN A 121 -9.33 -20.58 0.65
N HIS A 122 -8.67 -19.50 0.27
CA HIS A 122 -8.50 -19.06 -1.11
C HIS A 122 -7.79 -20.11 -1.96
N PHE A 123 -6.73 -20.70 -1.43
CA PHE A 123 -5.96 -21.78 -2.07
C PHE A 123 -6.49 -23.18 -1.74
N ARG A 124 -7.65 -23.29 -1.09
CA ARG A 124 -8.29 -24.59 -0.72
C ARG A 124 -7.35 -25.54 0.04
N GLY A 125 -6.46 -24.98 0.86
CA GLY A 125 -5.45 -25.71 1.62
C GLY A 125 -4.22 -26.15 0.81
N ASP A 126 -4.14 -25.82 -0.46
CA ASP A 126 -3.00 -26.18 -1.33
C ASP A 126 -1.88 -25.15 -1.22
N ILE A 127 -0.88 -25.45 -0.40
CA ILE A 127 0.30 -24.60 -0.22
C ILE A 127 1.21 -24.58 -1.46
N ALA A 128 1.19 -25.65 -2.28
CA ALA A 128 1.99 -25.69 -3.50
C ALA A 128 1.43 -24.74 -4.56
N ALA A 129 0.11 -24.64 -4.68
CA ALA A 129 -0.55 -23.67 -5.55
C ALA A 129 -0.22 -22.22 -5.13
N LEU A 130 -0.25 -21.93 -3.82
CA LEU A 130 0.17 -20.62 -3.30
C LEU A 130 1.63 -20.33 -3.65
N ASN A 131 2.54 -21.26 -3.38
CA ASN A 131 3.97 -21.10 -3.66
C ASN A 131 4.24 -20.86 -5.15
N ALA A 132 3.54 -21.59 -6.02
CA ALA A 132 3.65 -21.41 -7.47
C ALA A 132 3.19 -20.02 -7.91
N GLN A 133 2.07 -19.52 -7.36
CA GLN A 133 1.55 -18.20 -7.70
C GLN A 133 2.43 -17.06 -7.18
N LEU A 134 3.00 -17.20 -5.97
CA LEU A 134 3.83 -16.17 -5.36
C LEU A 134 5.32 -16.26 -5.71
N GLY A 135 5.76 -17.35 -6.34
CA GLY A 135 7.20 -17.62 -6.51
C GLY A 135 7.90 -17.82 -5.17
N SER A 136 7.23 -18.44 -4.20
CA SER A 136 7.70 -18.62 -2.81
C SER A 136 7.96 -20.09 -2.48
N GLY A 137 8.43 -20.37 -1.26
CA GLY A 137 8.77 -21.72 -0.80
C GLY A 137 8.29 -21.99 0.62
N PHE A 138 7.09 -21.53 1.01
CA PHE A 138 6.54 -21.76 2.34
C PHE A 138 6.22 -23.25 2.56
N ALA A 139 6.61 -23.80 3.70
CA ALA A 139 6.26 -25.16 4.08
C ALA A 139 4.79 -25.28 4.54
N SER A 140 4.22 -24.21 5.07
CA SER A 140 2.82 -24.17 5.51
C SER A 140 2.26 -22.75 5.50
N PHE A 141 0.94 -22.61 5.53
CA PHE A 141 0.28 -21.30 5.66
C PHE A 141 0.64 -20.56 6.96
N ASP A 142 1.03 -21.28 8.02
CA ASP A 142 1.36 -20.70 9.31
C ASP A 142 2.69 -19.93 9.30
N GLN A 143 3.54 -20.16 8.30
CA GLN A 143 4.78 -19.41 8.09
C GLN A 143 4.60 -18.09 7.35
N ILE A 144 3.40 -17.87 6.78
CA ILE A 144 3.16 -16.69 5.97
C ILE A 144 2.84 -15.50 6.87
N GLU A 145 3.57 -14.42 6.69
CA GLU A 145 3.27 -13.13 7.31
C GLU A 145 2.61 -12.19 6.30
N PRO A 146 1.69 -11.32 6.75
CA PRO A 146 1.16 -10.28 5.88
C PRO A 146 2.30 -9.43 5.29
N PRO A 147 2.20 -8.99 4.03
CA PRO A 147 3.20 -8.11 3.43
C PRO A 147 3.30 -6.81 4.23
N ALA A 148 4.55 -6.36 4.48
CA ALA A 148 4.82 -5.24 5.38
C ALA A 148 5.76 -4.18 4.77
N ARG A 149 6.20 -4.37 3.53
CA ARG A 149 7.10 -3.46 2.84
C ARG A 149 6.32 -2.60 1.85
N ASP A 150 6.64 -1.31 1.80
CA ASP A 150 6.04 -0.41 0.82
C ASP A 150 6.75 -0.55 -0.53
N ILE A 151 6.01 -0.95 -1.54
CA ILE A 151 6.50 -1.13 -2.92
C ILE A 151 7.14 0.15 -3.50
N ARG A 152 6.81 1.33 -2.96
CA ARG A 152 7.32 2.61 -3.46
C ARG A 152 8.62 3.06 -2.80
N HIS A 153 8.93 2.52 -1.63
CA HIS A 153 10.05 3.00 -0.81
C HIS A 153 11.08 1.92 -0.51
N GLU A 154 10.72 0.66 -0.67
CA GLU A 154 11.62 -0.45 -0.38
C GLU A 154 11.95 -1.25 -1.63
N ARG A 155 13.14 -1.85 -1.62
CA ARG A 155 13.57 -2.70 -2.72
C ARG A 155 12.66 -3.91 -2.87
N LEU A 156 12.20 -4.16 -4.10
CA LEU A 156 11.34 -5.28 -4.43
C LEU A 156 12.18 -6.55 -4.64
N ASP A 157 12.56 -7.20 -3.54
CA ASP A 157 13.27 -8.48 -3.58
C ASP A 157 12.32 -9.66 -3.77
N HIS A 158 11.21 -9.64 -3.03
CA HIS A 158 10.13 -10.62 -3.10
C HIS A 158 8.80 -9.88 -3.08
N PHE A 159 8.09 -9.82 -4.20
CA PHE A 159 6.88 -9.00 -4.33
C PHE A 159 5.79 -9.37 -3.29
N TRP A 160 5.71 -10.63 -2.86
CA TRP A 160 4.77 -11.08 -1.84
C TRP A 160 5.02 -10.50 -0.45
N GLN A 161 6.16 -9.83 -0.22
CA GLN A 161 6.45 -9.08 1.01
C GLN A 161 6.00 -7.62 0.94
N HIS A 162 5.57 -7.15 -0.22
CA HIS A 162 5.30 -5.74 -0.48
C HIS A 162 3.80 -5.48 -0.59
N ILE A 163 3.42 -4.28 -0.21
CA ILE A 163 2.09 -3.74 -0.40
C ILE A 163 2.15 -2.43 -1.18
N ASP A 164 1.04 -2.08 -1.80
CA ASP A 164 0.77 -0.74 -2.31
C ASP A 164 -0.10 -0.01 -1.28
N ASP A 165 0.52 0.75 -0.36
CA ASP A 165 -0.18 1.44 0.71
C ASP A 165 -1.14 2.52 0.20
N ALA A 166 -0.89 3.08 -0.98
CA ALA A 166 -1.79 4.03 -1.64
C ALA A 166 -2.92 3.34 -2.40
N ALA A 167 -2.89 2.00 -2.53
CA ALA A 167 -3.82 1.22 -3.34
C ALA A 167 -4.01 1.79 -4.77
N ALA A 168 -2.92 2.35 -5.32
CA ALA A 168 -2.95 3.01 -6.63
C ALA A 168 -2.96 2.00 -7.79
N GLY A 169 -2.62 0.74 -7.52
CA GLY A 169 -2.51 -0.31 -8.52
C GLY A 169 -1.37 -0.08 -9.52
N THR A 170 -0.39 0.76 -9.15
CA THR A 170 0.74 1.14 -10.01
C THR A 170 2.07 0.90 -9.31
N LEU A 171 3.03 0.36 -10.05
CA LEU A 171 4.42 0.21 -9.64
C LEU A 171 5.25 1.26 -10.38
N ALA A 172 5.88 2.17 -9.64
CA ALA A 172 6.82 3.11 -10.21
C ALA A 172 8.16 2.42 -10.51
N ILE A 173 8.47 2.27 -11.78
CA ILE A 173 9.75 1.76 -12.25
C ILE A 173 10.58 2.96 -12.67
N SER A 174 11.77 3.12 -12.11
CA SER A 174 12.61 4.27 -12.41
C SER A 174 14.09 3.90 -12.44
N GLY A 175 14.87 4.73 -13.09
CA GLY A 175 16.31 4.56 -13.18
C GLY A 175 16.96 5.76 -13.82
N TRP A 176 18.17 5.55 -14.30
CA TRP A 176 18.88 6.52 -15.11
C TRP A 176 19.49 5.83 -16.33
N VAL A 177 19.72 6.62 -17.38
CA VAL A 177 20.38 6.15 -18.60
C VAL A 177 21.14 7.30 -19.24
N HIS A 178 22.30 6.99 -19.79
CA HIS A 178 23.10 7.88 -20.62
C HIS A 178 23.54 7.15 -21.87
N ASP A 179 23.39 7.76 -23.03
CA ASP A 179 23.89 7.24 -24.31
C ASP A 179 24.86 8.25 -24.94
N ALA A 180 26.16 7.93 -24.84
CA ALA A 180 27.21 8.77 -25.40
C ALA A 180 27.19 8.84 -26.94
N ALA A 181 26.45 7.96 -27.61
CA ALA A 181 26.33 7.97 -29.07
C ALA A 181 25.23 8.94 -29.56
N LEU A 182 24.39 9.45 -28.68
CA LEU A 182 23.39 10.44 -29.05
C LEU A 182 24.01 11.82 -29.26
N PRO A 183 23.47 12.61 -30.22
CA PRO A 183 23.86 14.01 -30.37
C PRO A 183 23.73 14.79 -29.06
N LYS A 184 24.62 15.75 -28.83
CA LYS A 184 24.58 16.59 -27.65
C LYS A 184 23.23 17.29 -27.52
N GLY A 185 22.56 17.12 -26.38
CA GLY A 185 21.24 17.66 -26.09
C GLY A 185 20.07 16.79 -26.56
N ALA A 186 20.33 15.66 -27.22
CA ALA A 186 19.29 14.69 -27.49
C ALA A 186 18.88 13.94 -26.22
N THR A 187 17.60 13.63 -26.12
CA THR A 187 17.03 12.91 -24.98
C THR A 187 17.04 11.40 -25.24
N PRO A 188 17.71 10.59 -24.40
CA PRO A 188 17.59 9.14 -24.47
C PRO A 188 16.16 8.69 -24.16
N TRP A 189 15.76 7.58 -24.80
CA TRP A 189 14.48 6.96 -24.55
C TRP A 189 14.64 5.56 -24.00
N VAL A 190 13.72 5.18 -23.15
CA VAL A 190 13.70 3.86 -22.51
C VAL A 190 12.41 3.16 -22.92
N ARG A 191 12.52 1.90 -23.33
CA ARG A 191 11.38 1.02 -23.53
C ARG A 191 11.24 0.06 -22.37
N VAL A 192 10.00 -0.12 -21.90
CA VAL A 192 9.63 -1.05 -20.85
C VAL A 192 8.84 -2.19 -21.46
N TYR A 193 9.21 -3.39 -21.10
CA TYR A 193 8.56 -4.64 -21.50
C TYR A 193 8.02 -5.36 -20.28
N LEU A 194 6.87 -5.97 -20.41
CA LEU A 194 6.30 -6.89 -19.44
C LEU A 194 6.13 -8.25 -20.12
N ASP A 195 6.75 -9.29 -19.58
CA ASP A 195 6.73 -10.64 -20.15
C ASP A 195 7.10 -10.67 -21.65
N GLY A 196 8.07 -9.85 -22.02
CA GLY A 196 8.54 -9.72 -23.40
C GLY A 196 7.65 -8.86 -24.32
N GLN A 197 6.50 -8.35 -23.84
CA GLN A 197 5.64 -7.45 -24.60
C GLN A 197 5.95 -5.98 -24.26
N PRO A 198 6.05 -5.07 -25.24
CA PRO A 198 6.29 -3.65 -24.99
C PRO A 198 5.06 -3.01 -24.34
N VAL A 199 5.23 -2.44 -23.14
CA VAL A 199 4.15 -1.78 -22.39
C VAL A 199 4.32 -0.27 -22.28
N GLY A 200 5.51 0.25 -22.53
CA GLY A 200 5.74 1.70 -22.48
C GLY A 200 7.04 2.17 -23.10
N ARG A 201 7.08 3.50 -23.32
CA ARG A 201 8.24 4.24 -23.81
C ARG A 201 8.30 5.58 -23.10
N VAL A 202 9.39 5.89 -22.43
CA VAL A 202 9.56 7.12 -21.64
C VAL A 202 10.89 7.81 -21.93
N PRO A 203 10.94 9.15 -21.91
CA PRO A 203 12.20 9.88 -22.07
C PRO A 203 12.98 9.92 -20.74
N ALA A 204 14.31 9.95 -20.85
CA ALA A 204 15.19 10.24 -19.73
C ALA A 204 15.43 11.75 -19.66
N HIS A 205 14.71 12.43 -18.77
CA HIS A 205 14.76 13.89 -18.66
C HIS A 205 14.67 14.41 -17.22
N PHE A 206 14.46 13.50 -16.25
CA PHE A 206 14.45 13.89 -14.85
C PHE A 206 15.87 14.15 -14.34
N VAL A 207 15.99 15.14 -13.48
CA VAL A 207 17.26 15.48 -12.86
C VAL A 207 17.65 14.40 -11.85
N ARG A 208 18.88 13.90 -11.98
CA ARG A 208 19.54 12.95 -11.08
C ARG A 208 20.86 13.56 -10.65
N GLN A 209 20.80 14.45 -9.68
CA GLN A 209 21.99 15.13 -9.13
C GLN A 209 23.04 14.15 -8.63
N ASP A 210 22.59 13.05 -8.01
CA ASP A 210 23.45 11.97 -7.55
C ASP A 210 24.27 11.35 -8.70
N VAL A 211 23.65 11.12 -9.85
CA VAL A 211 24.31 10.59 -11.05
C VAL A 211 25.22 11.66 -11.68
N GLY A 212 24.76 12.91 -11.79
CA GLY A 212 25.57 14.00 -12.34
C GLY A 212 26.84 14.26 -11.53
N GLN A 213 26.76 14.15 -10.20
CA GLN A 213 27.94 14.24 -9.33
C GLN A 213 28.87 13.03 -9.44
N ALA A 214 28.32 11.83 -9.54
CA ALA A 214 29.10 10.59 -9.66
C ALA A 214 29.71 10.39 -11.05
N ARG A 215 29.12 11.02 -12.09
CA ARG A 215 29.47 10.86 -13.51
C ARG A 215 29.53 12.22 -14.23
N PRO A 216 30.44 13.12 -13.84
CA PRO A 216 30.56 14.45 -14.45
C PRO A 216 30.89 14.40 -15.96
N GLU A 217 31.45 13.30 -16.42
CA GLU A 217 31.75 13.06 -17.85
C GLU A 217 30.50 12.99 -18.73
N PHE A 218 29.31 12.77 -18.16
CA PHE A 218 28.06 12.79 -18.92
C PHE A 218 27.68 14.20 -19.39
N GLY A 219 28.18 15.23 -18.71
CA GLY A 219 27.91 16.63 -19.04
C GLY A 219 26.44 17.05 -18.84
N THR A 220 25.64 16.22 -18.18
CA THR A 220 24.25 16.46 -17.84
C THR A 220 23.82 15.61 -16.65
N ASP A 221 22.90 16.14 -15.85
CA ASP A 221 22.20 15.43 -14.78
C ASP A 221 20.77 15.00 -15.17
N LYS A 222 20.31 15.38 -16.38
CA LYS A 222 18.98 15.03 -16.91
C LYS A 222 19.00 13.63 -17.54
N VAL A 223 19.29 12.62 -16.72
CA VAL A 223 19.45 11.22 -17.12
C VAL A 223 18.41 10.28 -16.49
N GLY A 224 17.56 10.81 -15.62
CA GLY A 224 16.53 10.05 -14.93
C GLY A 224 15.33 9.77 -15.82
N TRP A 225 14.74 8.60 -15.66
CA TRP A 225 13.48 8.21 -16.28
C TRP A 225 12.57 7.55 -15.25
N ARG A 226 11.25 7.56 -15.52
CA ARG A 226 10.23 6.89 -14.72
C ARG A 226 9.12 6.38 -15.62
N TYR A 227 8.63 5.19 -15.32
CA TYR A 227 7.45 4.59 -15.91
C TYR A 227 6.56 4.03 -14.81
N ASP A 228 5.28 4.37 -14.81
CA ASP A 228 4.31 3.86 -13.84
C ASP A 228 3.56 2.68 -14.48
N LEU A 229 3.97 1.46 -14.11
CA LEU A 229 3.33 0.23 -14.55
C LEU A 229 2.02 0.00 -13.78
N ARG A 230 0.91 -0.11 -14.47
CA ARG A 230 -0.38 -0.49 -13.87
C ARG A 230 -0.42 -1.99 -13.66
N PHE A 231 0.01 -2.46 -12.51
CA PHE A 231 -0.01 -3.88 -12.18
C PHE A 231 -1.42 -4.38 -11.83
N ALA A 232 -2.33 -3.49 -11.41
CA ALA A 232 -3.73 -3.85 -11.15
C ALA A 232 -4.46 -4.40 -12.39
N ASP A 233 -3.99 -4.06 -13.59
CA ASP A 233 -4.56 -4.54 -14.86
C ASP A 233 -3.94 -5.88 -15.32
N GLN A 234 -2.95 -6.40 -14.59
CA GLN A 234 -2.25 -7.62 -14.94
C GLN A 234 -2.88 -8.84 -14.25
N PRO A 235 -2.85 -10.01 -14.86
CA PRO A 235 -3.28 -11.23 -14.21
C PRO A 235 -2.40 -11.52 -12.98
N PRO A 236 -2.94 -12.20 -11.96
CA PRO A 236 -2.13 -12.62 -10.81
C PRO A 236 -0.98 -13.55 -11.24
N GLY A 237 0.21 -13.33 -10.66
CA GLY A 237 1.36 -14.19 -10.94
C GLY A 237 2.69 -13.46 -10.83
N VAL A 238 3.75 -14.16 -11.22
CA VAL A 238 5.09 -13.60 -11.34
C VAL A 238 5.28 -13.09 -12.76
N HIS A 239 5.63 -11.84 -12.88
CA HIS A 239 5.87 -11.17 -14.16
C HIS A 239 7.32 -10.72 -14.29
N ARG A 240 7.83 -10.73 -15.50
CA ARG A 240 9.17 -10.23 -15.81
C ARG A 240 9.08 -8.83 -16.42
N ILE A 241 9.82 -7.89 -15.83
CA ILE A 241 9.96 -6.54 -16.35
C ILE A 241 11.37 -6.40 -16.94
N ASP A 242 11.45 -6.07 -18.23
CA ASP A 242 12.69 -5.73 -18.90
C ASP A 242 12.67 -4.25 -19.29
N VAL A 243 13.84 -3.60 -19.12
CA VAL A 243 14.02 -2.18 -19.45
C VAL A 243 15.20 -2.06 -20.41
N VAL A 244 14.97 -1.44 -21.54
CA VAL A 244 15.93 -1.39 -22.63
C VAL A 244 16.13 0.05 -23.11
N LEU A 245 17.38 0.47 -23.30
CA LEU A 245 17.72 1.74 -23.93
C LEU A 245 17.38 1.68 -25.41
N GLU A 246 16.64 2.66 -25.90
CA GLU A 246 16.39 2.88 -27.31
C GLU A 246 17.47 3.81 -27.88
N GLY A 247 18.39 3.26 -28.64
CA GLY A 247 19.44 4.00 -29.32
C GLY A 247 18.95 4.70 -30.58
N GLU A 248 19.88 5.32 -31.30
CA GLU A 248 19.62 6.00 -32.57
C GLU A 248 18.98 5.06 -33.59
N GLY A 249 17.93 5.56 -34.29
CA GLY A 249 17.15 4.79 -35.26
C GLY A 249 16.24 3.73 -34.64
N GLY A 250 15.95 3.80 -33.32
CA GLY A 250 15.05 2.88 -32.63
C GLY A 250 15.66 1.51 -32.35
N ARG A 251 16.97 1.34 -32.51
CA ARG A 251 17.66 0.09 -32.17
C ARG A 251 17.72 -0.07 -30.64
N LEU A 252 17.27 -1.22 -30.15
CA LEU A 252 17.35 -1.56 -28.74
C LEU A 252 18.79 -1.93 -28.38
N ARG A 253 19.26 -1.40 -27.24
CA ARG A 253 20.55 -1.75 -26.63
C ARG A 253 20.29 -2.36 -25.26
N PRO A 254 20.85 -3.55 -24.98
CA PRO A 254 20.69 -4.22 -23.69
C PRO A 254 21.38 -3.44 -22.57
#